data_f1f742dca18d46c89f68a0415863c3ba
#
_entry.id   f1f742dca18d46c89f68a0415863c3ba
#
_cell.length_a   1.000
_cell.length_b   1.000
_cell.length_c   1.000
_cell.angle_alpha   90.00
_cell.angle_beta   90.00
_cell.angle_gamma   90.00
#
_symmetry.space_group_name_H-M   'P 1'
#
loop_
_entity.id
_entity.type
_entity.pdbx_description
1 polymer ?
#
loop_
_entity_poly.entity_id
_entity_poly.type
_entity_poly.pdbx_seq_one_letter_code
_entity_poly.pdbx_strand_id
1 'polypeptide(L)'
;MSSLLRIRQLYPRLALNERRLADFLLSQPDRARHLSSQKLAEESGVSQSSVVKFAQKLGYKGFPALKLALSESLADKDAITVHNHILSDDPLKMVGEKLLTEKLSAIRATLDINSEEKLNDVLQLLKNARRILLVGIGASGLVAKDFSWKLMKIGINAVAEQDMHALLASVQAMGPGDVLLAISYTGERREINLAAQEAVQVGADVVAFTGFTPNTLQQSASYCLYTVAEEQSTRSAAISSTTAQLALTDLLFMALVQNDPERAS
;
A
#
# COMPACT_ATOMS: atom_id res chain seq x y z
N MET A 1 15.52 9.91 -0.29
CA MET A 1 14.42 9.06 0.22
C MET A 1 13.95 9.68 1.53
N SER A 2 12.66 10.02 1.63
CA SER A 2 12.10 10.67 2.81
C SER A 2 12.20 9.75 4.04
N SER A 3 12.35 10.37 5.22
CA SER A 3 12.41 9.63 6.51
C SER A 3 11.12 8.83 6.76
N LEU A 4 9.98 9.38 6.37
CA LEU A 4 8.67 8.72 6.51
C LEU A 4 8.54 7.48 5.62
N LEU A 5 9.02 7.55 4.37
CA LEU A 5 9.03 6.38 3.48
C LEU A 5 9.94 5.27 4.02
N ARG A 6 11.11 5.62 4.58
CA ARG A 6 12.01 4.66 5.20
C ARG A 6 11.37 3.96 6.41
N ILE A 7 10.60 4.70 7.23
CA ILE A 7 9.81 4.11 8.33
C ILE A 7 8.80 3.10 7.77
N ARG A 8 8.06 3.47 6.72
CA ARG A 8 7.08 2.60 6.06
C ARG A 8 7.70 1.31 5.53
N GLN A 9 8.84 1.39 4.86
CA GLN A 9 9.55 0.21 4.33
C GLN A 9 9.96 -0.79 5.41
N LEU A 10 10.38 -0.30 6.58
CA LEU A 10 10.83 -1.15 7.68
C LEU A 10 9.69 -1.63 8.59
N TYR A 11 8.50 -1.05 8.47
CA TYR A 11 7.37 -1.29 9.37
C TYR A 11 7.05 -2.78 9.62
N PRO A 12 7.00 -3.66 8.60
CA PRO A 12 6.69 -5.08 8.80
C PRO A 12 7.73 -5.82 9.65
N ARG A 13 8.97 -5.31 9.67
CA ARG A 13 10.12 -5.89 10.39
C ARG A 13 10.36 -5.24 11.74
N LEU A 14 9.47 -4.35 12.17
CA LEU A 14 9.58 -3.63 13.43
C LEU A 14 9.02 -4.46 14.59
N ALA A 15 9.74 -4.45 15.73
CA ALA A 15 9.26 -4.99 17.01
C ALA A 15 8.15 -4.08 17.58
N LEU A 16 7.38 -4.57 18.55
CA LEU A 16 6.22 -3.89 19.12
C LEU A 16 6.49 -2.43 19.52
N ASN A 17 7.57 -2.17 20.26
CA ASN A 17 7.93 -0.82 20.70
C ASN A 17 8.40 0.07 19.52
N GLU A 18 9.04 -0.52 18.53
CA GLU A 18 9.44 0.20 17.30
C GLU A 18 8.22 0.56 16.46
N ARG A 19 7.19 -0.31 16.40
CA ARG A 19 5.91 0.01 15.73
C ARG A 19 5.20 1.17 16.40
N ARG A 20 5.15 1.23 17.74
CA ARG A 20 4.57 2.38 18.44
C ARG A 20 5.24 3.70 18.07
N LEU A 21 6.57 3.70 17.96
CA LEU A 21 7.32 4.86 17.49
C LEU A 21 7.01 5.19 16.02
N ALA A 22 6.98 4.17 15.16
CA ALA A 22 6.64 4.33 13.76
C ALA A 22 5.23 4.89 13.58
N ASP A 23 4.24 4.35 14.30
CA ASP A 23 2.85 4.82 14.27
C ASP A 23 2.73 6.28 14.67
N PHE A 24 3.43 6.69 15.74
CA PHE A 24 3.44 8.08 16.19
C PHE A 24 4.06 8.99 15.12
N LEU A 25 5.23 8.62 14.60
CA LEU A 25 5.96 9.40 13.59
C LEU A 25 5.18 9.49 12.26
N LEU A 26 4.45 8.46 11.89
CA LEU A 26 3.63 8.43 10.66
C LEU A 26 2.31 9.19 10.81
N SER A 27 1.68 9.12 11.99
CA SER A 27 0.39 9.76 12.24
C SER A 27 0.50 11.24 12.61
N GLN A 28 1.58 11.65 13.29
CA GLN A 28 1.79 13.01 13.78
C GLN A 28 3.21 13.54 13.46
N PRO A 29 3.63 13.55 12.20
CA PRO A 29 5.00 13.91 11.84
C PRO A 29 5.34 15.38 12.17
N ASP A 30 4.40 16.31 12.00
CA ASP A 30 4.57 17.72 12.36
C ASP A 30 4.80 17.91 13.86
N ARG A 31 4.12 17.17 14.70
CA ARG A 31 4.32 17.21 16.15
C ARG A 31 5.65 16.57 16.52
N ALA A 32 5.96 15.43 15.92
CA ALA A 32 7.17 14.67 16.22
C ALA A 32 8.46 15.48 15.98
N ARG A 33 8.52 16.30 14.93
CA ARG A 33 9.70 17.13 14.65
C ARG A 33 9.99 18.19 15.70
N HIS A 34 9.04 18.54 16.57
CA HIS A 34 9.21 19.51 17.65
C HIS A 34 9.54 18.86 18.99
N LEU A 35 9.33 17.55 19.15
CA LEU A 35 9.57 16.86 20.41
C LEU A 35 11.05 16.59 20.66
N SER A 36 11.44 16.47 21.94
CA SER A 36 12.70 15.87 22.37
C SER A 36 12.60 14.35 22.32
N SER A 37 13.74 13.64 22.35
CA SER A 37 13.74 12.17 22.42
C SER A 37 13.01 11.63 23.65
N GLN A 38 13.11 12.35 24.77
CA GLN A 38 12.42 12.00 26.01
C GLN A 38 10.90 12.17 25.85
N LYS A 39 10.47 13.30 25.27
CA LYS A 39 9.06 13.59 25.09
C LYS A 39 8.42 12.66 24.08
N LEU A 40 9.13 12.34 22.98
CA LEU A 40 8.69 11.35 22.01
C LEU A 40 8.55 9.95 22.65
N ALA A 41 9.47 9.59 23.53
CA ALA A 41 9.43 8.32 24.27
C ALA A 41 8.19 8.24 25.16
N GLU A 42 7.89 9.31 25.93
CA GLU A 42 6.69 9.40 26.76
C GLU A 42 5.41 9.24 25.93
N GLU A 43 5.28 10.00 24.85
CA GLU A 43 4.07 10.01 24.01
C GLU A 43 3.86 8.72 23.23
N SER A 44 4.95 8.02 22.87
CA SER A 44 4.88 6.73 22.18
C SER A 44 4.80 5.53 23.14
N GLY A 45 4.90 5.76 24.46
CA GLY A 45 4.88 4.69 25.46
C GLY A 45 6.09 3.75 25.41
N VAL A 46 7.27 4.30 25.10
CA VAL A 46 8.55 3.55 25.01
C VAL A 46 9.66 4.23 25.81
N SER A 47 10.82 3.57 25.96
CA SER A 47 11.99 4.18 26.60
C SER A 47 12.73 5.15 25.66
N GLN A 48 13.41 6.16 26.21
CA GLN A 48 14.25 7.07 25.42
C GLN A 48 15.36 6.33 24.65
N SER A 49 15.91 5.26 25.22
CA SER A 49 16.89 4.41 24.53
C SER A 49 16.30 3.71 23.29
N SER A 50 15.01 3.36 23.34
CA SER A 50 14.29 2.80 22.18
C SER A 50 14.18 3.81 21.04
N VAL A 51 13.95 5.09 21.34
CA VAL A 51 13.92 6.17 20.33
C VAL A 51 15.27 6.31 19.62
N VAL A 52 16.38 6.26 20.36
CA VAL A 52 17.73 6.35 19.78
C VAL A 52 18.04 5.14 18.90
N LYS A 53 17.76 3.92 19.41
CA LYS A 53 17.96 2.66 18.66
C LYS A 53 17.10 2.62 17.39
N PHE A 54 15.86 3.10 17.47
CA PHE A 54 14.98 3.18 16.32
C PHE A 54 15.53 4.12 15.24
N ALA A 55 16.02 5.31 15.62
CA ALA A 55 16.68 6.22 14.69
C ALA A 55 17.91 5.56 14.02
N GLN A 56 18.72 4.82 14.78
CA GLN A 56 19.86 4.08 14.25
C GLN A 56 19.45 2.96 13.29
N LYS A 57 18.40 2.23 13.61
CA LYS A 57 17.83 1.19 12.73
C LYS A 57 17.32 1.78 11.40
N LEU A 58 16.81 3.00 11.41
CA LEU A 58 16.46 3.77 10.22
C LEU A 58 17.68 4.29 9.44
N GLY A 59 18.92 4.06 9.94
CA GLY A 59 20.16 4.50 9.29
C GLY A 59 20.59 5.92 9.63
N TYR A 60 20.02 6.53 10.68
CA TYR A 60 20.46 7.83 11.19
C TYR A 60 21.46 7.66 12.34
N LYS A 61 22.37 8.62 12.53
CA LYS A 61 23.34 8.59 13.64
C LYS A 61 22.70 8.61 15.03
N GLY A 62 21.42 9.02 15.11
CA GLY A 62 20.65 9.12 16.34
C GLY A 62 19.39 9.95 16.13
N PHE A 63 18.62 10.17 17.20
CA PHE A 63 17.35 10.91 17.11
C PHE A 63 17.50 12.34 16.58
N PRO A 64 18.53 13.15 16.92
CA PRO A 64 18.70 14.47 16.32
C PRO A 64 18.79 14.44 14.79
N ALA A 65 19.50 13.47 14.22
CA ALA A 65 19.62 13.31 12.77
C ALA A 65 18.28 12.88 12.13
N LEU A 66 17.55 11.98 12.76
CA LEU A 66 16.19 11.61 12.33
C LEU A 66 15.25 12.82 12.41
N LYS A 67 15.31 13.59 13.49
CA LYS A 67 14.50 14.80 13.68
C LYS A 67 14.77 15.85 12.60
N LEU A 68 16.04 16.05 12.24
CA LEU A 68 16.42 16.93 11.15
C LEU A 68 15.84 16.46 9.83
N ALA A 69 15.99 15.17 9.50
CA ALA A 69 15.45 14.59 8.29
C ALA A 69 13.90 14.63 8.24
N LEU A 70 13.23 14.50 9.39
CA LEU A 70 11.78 14.74 9.51
C LEU A 70 11.45 16.21 9.23
N SER A 71 12.22 17.14 9.81
CA SER A 71 12.03 18.57 9.59
C SER A 71 12.28 18.98 8.15
N GLU A 72 13.31 18.46 7.52
CA GLU A 72 13.59 18.66 6.09
C GLU A 72 12.46 18.11 5.21
N SER A 73 11.94 16.93 5.54
CA SER A 73 10.79 16.34 4.84
C SER A 73 9.48 17.14 5.01
N LEU A 74 9.43 18.07 5.98
CA LEU A 74 8.25 18.88 6.32
C LEU A 74 8.49 20.40 6.13
N ALA A 75 9.72 20.83 5.83
CA ALA A 75 10.16 22.25 5.90
C ALA A 75 9.84 23.06 4.64
N ASP A 76 9.36 22.48 3.56
CA ASP A 76 8.96 23.21 2.35
C ASP A 76 7.60 23.93 2.52
N LYS A 77 7.43 24.69 3.64
CA LYS A 77 6.15 25.36 3.93
C LYS A 77 6.01 26.75 3.30
N ASP A 78 7.09 27.35 2.79
CA ASP A 78 7.02 28.69 2.16
C ASP A 78 6.76 28.60 0.64
N ALA A 79 7.11 27.52 -0.02
CA ALA A 79 6.66 27.22 -1.36
C ALA A 79 5.38 26.35 -1.30
N ILE A 80 4.38 26.68 -2.09
CA ILE A 80 3.14 25.90 -2.16
C ILE A 80 3.50 24.51 -2.69
N THR A 81 3.49 23.51 -1.80
CA THR A 81 3.65 22.11 -2.19
C THR A 81 2.40 21.66 -2.95
N VAL A 82 2.56 21.32 -4.21
CA VAL A 82 1.48 20.86 -5.09
C VAL A 82 1.22 19.36 -4.89
N HIS A 83 2.30 18.57 -4.75
CA HIS A 83 2.23 17.13 -4.54
C HIS A 83 3.54 16.64 -3.92
N ASN A 84 3.50 16.00 -2.76
CA ASN A 84 4.66 15.49 -2.01
C ASN A 84 5.82 16.50 -1.98
N HIS A 85 6.86 16.30 -2.79
CA HIS A 85 8.04 17.16 -2.88
C HIS A 85 8.02 18.11 -4.09
N ILE A 86 6.93 18.15 -4.86
CA ILE A 86 6.77 19.02 -6.03
C ILE A 86 6.23 20.37 -5.57
N LEU A 87 6.96 21.43 -5.91
CA LEU A 87 6.62 22.82 -5.58
C LEU A 87 5.92 23.50 -6.77
N SER A 88 5.16 24.55 -6.47
CA SER A 88 4.41 25.31 -7.47
C SER A 88 5.28 26.04 -8.50
N ASP A 89 6.54 26.29 -8.17
CA ASP A 89 7.54 26.97 -8.98
C ASP A 89 8.61 26.04 -9.58
N ASP A 90 8.46 24.72 -9.38
CA ASP A 90 9.37 23.74 -10.00
C ASP A 90 9.30 23.83 -11.53
N PRO A 91 10.43 23.91 -12.24
CA PRO A 91 10.47 23.75 -13.68
C PRO A 91 9.93 22.35 -14.09
N LEU A 92 9.25 22.25 -15.23
CA LEU A 92 8.64 21.00 -15.68
C LEU A 92 9.61 19.81 -15.70
N LYS A 93 10.88 20.04 -16.06
CA LYS A 93 11.92 18.99 -15.99
C LYS A 93 12.11 18.50 -14.56
N MET A 94 12.16 19.40 -13.59
CA MET A 94 12.30 19.05 -12.17
C MET A 94 11.09 18.27 -11.66
N VAL A 95 9.88 18.67 -12.07
CA VAL A 95 8.65 17.91 -11.77
C VAL A 95 8.77 16.48 -12.28
N GLY A 96 9.26 16.28 -13.52
CA GLY A 96 9.47 14.94 -14.10
C GLY A 96 10.46 14.10 -13.30
N GLU A 97 11.61 14.67 -12.91
CA GLU A 97 12.63 13.98 -12.10
C GLU A 97 12.11 13.59 -10.69
N LYS A 98 11.37 14.49 -10.05
CA LYS A 98 10.74 14.23 -8.75
C LYS A 98 9.70 13.12 -8.84
N LEU A 99 8.81 13.14 -9.85
CA LEU A 99 7.83 12.09 -10.10
C LEU A 99 8.50 10.74 -10.40
N LEU A 100 9.55 10.72 -11.22
CA LEU A 100 10.30 9.50 -11.51
C LEU A 100 10.88 8.88 -10.24
N THR A 101 11.54 9.70 -9.42
CA THR A 101 12.13 9.28 -8.15
C THR A 101 11.08 8.71 -7.20
N GLU A 102 9.94 9.38 -7.06
CA GLU A 102 8.83 8.96 -6.22
C GLU A 102 8.25 7.61 -6.68
N LYS A 103 7.96 7.48 -7.98
CA LYS A 103 7.42 6.25 -8.55
C LYS A 103 8.37 5.06 -8.41
N LEU A 104 9.66 5.25 -8.72
CA LEU A 104 10.67 4.20 -8.54
C LEU A 104 10.78 3.75 -7.07
N SER A 105 10.71 4.71 -6.14
CA SER A 105 10.73 4.41 -4.71
C SER A 105 9.50 3.61 -4.28
N ALA A 106 8.31 3.99 -4.74
CA ALA A 106 7.05 3.28 -4.45
C ALA A 106 7.05 1.85 -5.01
N ILE A 107 7.49 1.66 -6.26
CA ILE A 107 7.61 0.34 -6.89
C ILE A 107 8.56 -0.55 -6.07
N ARG A 108 9.80 -0.09 -5.83
CA ARG A 108 10.81 -0.87 -5.10
C ARG A 108 10.31 -1.25 -3.70
N ALA A 109 9.78 -0.28 -2.95
CA ALA A 109 9.26 -0.53 -1.62
C ALA A 109 8.09 -1.52 -1.61
N THR A 110 7.23 -1.48 -2.63
CA THR A 110 6.11 -2.42 -2.77
C THR A 110 6.59 -3.83 -3.08
N LEU A 111 7.58 -3.99 -3.95
CA LEU A 111 8.14 -5.31 -4.26
C LEU A 111 8.91 -5.90 -3.06
N ASP A 112 9.67 -5.07 -2.34
CA ASP A 112 10.49 -5.51 -1.21
C ASP A 112 9.66 -5.91 0.04
N ILE A 113 8.45 -5.35 0.22
CA ILE A 113 7.63 -5.60 1.42
C ILE A 113 6.89 -6.93 1.36
N ASN A 114 6.59 -7.43 0.16
CA ASN A 114 5.85 -8.66 -0.06
C ASN A 114 6.83 -9.83 -0.15
N SER A 115 6.72 -10.80 0.76
CA SER A 115 7.57 -11.99 0.72
C SER A 115 7.19 -12.88 -0.46
N GLU A 116 8.17 -13.59 -1.00
CA GLU A 116 7.99 -14.55 -2.09
C GLU A 116 6.96 -15.63 -1.74
N GLU A 117 6.93 -16.09 -0.49
CA GLU A 117 5.94 -17.03 0.02
C GLU A 117 4.52 -16.51 -0.15
N LYS A 118 4.23 -15.29 0.34
CA LYS A 118 2.90 -14.67 0.21
C LYS A 118 2.49 -14.43 -1.24
N LEU A 119 3.45 -14.01 -2.08
CA LEU A 119 3.19 -13.85 -3.52
C LEU A 119 2.82 -15.18 -4.17
N ASN A 120 3.53 -16.25 -3.84
CA ASN A 120 3.24 -17.59 -4.35
C ASN A 120 1.89 -18.12 -3.86
N ASP A 121 1.53 -17.90 -2.60
CA ASP A 121 0.20 -18.30 -2.08
C ASP A 121 -0.92 -17.62 -2.87
N VAL A 122 -0.81 -16.31 -3.08
CA VAL A 122 -1.79 -15.55 -3.88
C VAL A 122 -1.80 -16.02 -5.33
N LEU A 123 -0.63 -16.28 -5.94
CA LEU A 123 -0.55 -16.82 -7.31
C LEU A 123 -1.28 -18.15 -7.45
N GLN A 124 -1.07 -19.09 -6.51
CA GLN A 124 -1.77 -20.36 -6.52
C GLN A 124 -3.28 -20.18 -6.34
N LEU A 125 -3.70 -19.29 -5.45
CA LEU A 125 -5.11 -18.98 -5.25
C LEU A 125 -5.75 -18.44 -6.54
N LEU A 126 -5.12 -17.45 -7.18
CA LEU A 126 -5.62 -16.85 -8.43
C LEU A 126 -5.67 -17.87 -9.59
N LYS A 127 -4.66 -18.73 -9.70
CA LYS A 127 -4.57 -19.77 -10.74
C LYS A 127 -5.70 -20.80 -10.63
N ASN A 128 -6.07 -21.15 -9.40
CA ASN A 128 -7.05 -22.21 -9.11
C ASN A 128 -8.46 -21.67 -8.87
N ALA A 129 -8.65 -20.36 -8.87
CA ALA A 129 -9.95 -19.74 -8.63
C ALA A 129 -10.95 -20.13 -9.72
N ARG A 130 -12.17 -20.49 -9.32
CA ARG A 130 -13.30 -20.72 -10.21
C ARG A 130 -13.69 -19.42 -10.95
N ARG A 131 -13.67 -18.32 -10.22
CA ARG A 131 -13.80 -16.94 -10.72
C ARG A 131 -13.14 -15.97 -9.76
N ILE A 132 -12.71 -14.84 -10.29
CA ILE A 132 -12.14 -13.73 -9.54
C ILE A 132 -13.01 -12.50 -9.76
N LEU A 133 -13.53 -11.93 -8.68
CA LEU A 133 -14.19 -10.64 -8.69
C LEU A 133 -13.21 -9.58 -8.18
N LEU A 134 -12.93 -8.57 -8.98
CA LEU A 134 -12.00 -7.50 -8.61
C LEU A 134 -12.79 -6.23 -8.26
N VAL A 135 -12.41 -5.57 -7.19
CA VAL A 135 -13.03 -4.33 -6.76
C VAL A 135 -12.03 -3.29 -6.34
N GLY A 136 -12.31 -2.05 -6.68
CA GLY A 136 -11.57 -0.86 -6.26
C GLY A 136 -12.39 0.39 -6.58
N ILE A 137 -12.15 1.48 -5.88
CA ILE A 137 -12.85 2.76 -6.08
C ILE A 137 -11.86 3.79 -6.62
N GLY A 138 -12.30 4.61 -7.58
CA GLY A 138 -11.48 5.64 -8.21
C GLY A 138 -10.27 5.05 -8.94
N ALA A 139 -9.06 5.53 -8.65
CA ALA A 139 -7.83 5.05 -9.29
C ALA A 139 -7.58 3.55 -9.05
N SER A 140 -7.89 3.03 -7.86
CA SER A 140 -7.81 1.60 -7.57
C SER A 140 -8.80 0.78 -8.40
N GLY A 141 -9.95 1.36 -8.78
CA GLY A 141 -10.90 0.73 -9.71
C GLY A 141 -10.35 0.58 -11.12
N LEU A 142 -9.55 1.55 -11.58
CA LEU A 142 -8.84 1.45 -12.86
C LEU A 142 -7.80 0.32 -12.84
N VAL A 143 -7.06 0.17 -11.73
CA VAL A 143 -6.12 -0.95 -11.56
C VAL A 143 -6.85 -2.29 -11.54
N ALA A 144 -7.98 -2.39 -10.83
CA ALA A 144 -8.80 -3.61 -10.81
C ALA A 144 -9.24 -3.99 -12.22
N LYS A 145 -9.67 -3.01 -13.02
CA LYS A 145 -10.11 -3.21 -14.40
C LYS A 145 -8.96 -3.64 -15.32
N ASP A 146 -7.81 -2.98 -15.23
CA ASP A 146 -6.62 -3.34 -15.99
C ASP A 146 -6.19 -4.79 -15.66
N PHE A 147 -6.14 -5.13 -14.39
CA PHE A 147 -5.74 -6.48 -13.98
C PHE A 147 -6.75 -7.54 -14.41
N SER A 148 -8.06 -7.25 -14.34
CA SER A 148 -9.08 -8.17 -14.82
C SER A 148 -8.92 -8.50 -16.31
N TRP A 149 -8.60 -7.51 -17.14
CA TRP A 149 -8.35 -7.74 -18.57
C TRP A 149 -7.08 -8.56 -18.83
N LYS A 150 -6.02 -8.33 -18.06
CA LYS A 150 -4.81 -9.15 -18.13
C LYS A 150 -5.08 -10.60 -17.78
N LEU A 151 -5.84 -10.86 -16.71
CA LEU A 151 -6.24 -12.21 -16.29
C LEU A 151 -7.12 -12.90 -17.35
N MET A 152 -8.09 -12.19 -17.92
CA MET A 152 -8.93 -12.74 -19.00
C MET A 152 -8.12 -13.13 -20.24
N LYS A 153 -7.06 -12.41 -20.58
CA LYS A 153 -6.20 -12.75 -21.73
C LYS A 153 -5.52 -14.11 -21.59
N ILE A 154 -5.27 -14.56 -20.37
CA ILE A 154 -4.68 -15.87 -20.07
C ILE A 154 -5.72 -16.91 -19.63
N GLY A 155 -7.00 -16.67 -19.96
CA GLY A 155 -8.10 -17.61 -19.73
C GLY A 155 -8.57 -17.74 -18.27
N ILE A 156 -8.16 -16.82 -17.38
CA ILE A 156 -8.66 -16.76 -16.00
C ILE A 156 -9.98 -16.00 -15.99
N ASN A 157 -11.02 -16.59 -15.40
CA ASN A 157 -12.34 -15.95 -15.27
C ASN A 157 -12.29 -14.82 -14.24
N ALA A 158 -12.07 -13.59 -14.68
CA ALA A 158 -11.88 -12.42 -13.85
C ALA A 158 -12.74 -11.26 -14.33
N VAL A 159 -13.49 -10.64 -13.43
CA VAL A 159 -14.37 -9.49 -13.73
C VAL A 159 -14.11 -8.39 -12.70
N ALA A 160 -13.94 -7.16 -13.17
CA ALA A 160 -13.89 -5.98 -12.31
C ALA A 160 -15.25 -5.29 -12.30
N GLU A 161 -15.81 -5.10 -11.10
CA GLU A 161 -17.10 -4.43 -10.92
C GLU A 161 -16.88 -3.07 -10.22
N GLN A 162 -17.49 -2.04 -10.76
CA GLN A 162 -17.39 -0.65 -10.24
C GLN A 162 -18.72 -0.13 -9.69
N ASP A 163 -19.83 -0.69 -10.14
CA ASP A 163 -21.14 -0.38 -9.57
C ASP A 163 -21.32 -1.13 -8.25
N MET A 164 -21.65 -0.41 -7.20
CA MET A 164 -21.73 -0.99 -5.85
C MET A 164 -22.90 -1.98 -5.68
N HIS A 165 -24.01 -1.75 -6.36
CA HIS A 165 -25.15 -2.66 -6.28
C HIS A 165 -24.85 -3.95 -7.04
N ALA A 166 -24.28 -3.83 -8.25
CA ALA A 166 -23.85 -4.98 -9.03
C ALA A 166 -22.72 -5.76 -8.32
N LEU A 167 -21.80 -5.07 -7.66
CA LEU A 167 -20.74 -5.66 -6.84
C LEU A 167 -21.33 -6.53 -5.71
N LEU A 168 -22.21 -5.97 -4.89
CA LEU A 168 -22.81 -6.69 -3.76
C LEU A 168 -23.63 -7.89 -4.25
N ALA A 169 -24.42 -7.71 -5.31
CA ALA A 169 -25.16 -8.85 -5.91
C ALA A 169 -24.20 -9.95 -6.43
N SER A 170 -23.07 -9.56 -7.03
CA SER A 170 -22.05 -10.48 -7.50
C SER A 170 -21.36 -11.21 -6.36
N VAL A 171 -21.05 -10.50 -5.26
CA VAL A 171 -20.45 -11.09 -4.05
C VAL A 171 -21.40 -12.08 -3.39
N GLN A 172 -22.68 -11.75 -3.26
CA GLN A 172 -23.69 -12.66 -2.70
C GLN A 172 -23.85 -13.99 -3.48
N ALA A 173 -23.50 -13.95 -4.78
CA ALA A 173 -23.50 -15.14 -5.62
C ALA A 173 -22.15 -15.91 -5.60
N MET A 174 -21.15 -15.44 -4.82
CA MET A 174 -19.87 -16.14 -4.64
C MET A 174 -20.00 -17.32 -3.67
N GLY A 175 -18.94 -18.10 -3.57
CA GLY A 175 -18.85 -19.23 -2.65
C GLY A 175 -17.44 -19.82 -2.62
N PRO A 176 -17.25 -20.98 -1.99
CA PRO A 176 -15.94 -21.64 -1.93
C PRO A 176 -15.31 -21.82 -3.32
N GLY A 177 -14.03 -21.51 -3.43
CA GLY A 177 -13.28 -21.53 -4.69
C GLY A 177 -13.40 -20.25 -5.53
N ASP A 178 -14.21 -19.26 -5.10
CA ASP A 178 -14.20 -17.92 -5.68
C ASP A 178 -13.25 -17.01 -4.89
N VAL A 179 -12.72 -15.99 -5.55
CA VAL A 179 -11.80 -15.00 -4.96
C VAL A 179 -12.35 -13.60 -5.16
N LEU A 180 -12.47 -12.83 -4.07
CA LEU A 180 -12.62 -11.38 -4.12
C LEU A 180 -11.23 -10.74 -4.00
N LEU A 181 -10.78 -10.03 -5.04
CA LEU A 181 -9.57 -9.23 -5.00
C LEU A 181 -9.93 -7.77 -4.76
N ALA A 182 -9.69 -7.30 -3.55
CA ALA A 182 -10.07 -5.97 -3.08
C ALA A 182 -8.85 -5.03 -3.08
N ILE A 183 -8.90 -3.96 -3.89
CA ILE A 183 -7.81 -2.98 -4.03
C ILE A 183 -8.21 -1.68 -3.33
N SER A 184 -7.56 -1.36 -2.23
CA SER A 184 -7.80 -0.13 -1.46
C SER A 184 -6.55 0.27 -0.70
N TYR A 185 -5.85 1.34 -1.14
CA TYR A 185 -4.61 1.78 -0.50
C TYR A 185 -4.79 2.10 0.99
N THR A 186 -5.85 2.82 1.35
CA THR A 186 -6.14 3.14 2.76
C THR A 186 -6.71 1.95 3.53
N GLY A 187 -7.38 1.01 2.85
CA GLY A 187 -8.10 -0.08 3.47
C GLY A 187 -9.35 0.32 4.26
N GLU A 188 -9.76 1.61 4.18
CA GLU A 188 -10.85 2.18 5.00
C GLU A 188 -12.10 2.53 4.19
N ARG A 189 -12.15 2.19 2.89
CA ARG A 189 -13.34 2.43 2.08
C ARG A 189 -14.46 1.50 2.51
N ARG A 190 -15.57 2.09 3.02
CA ARG A 190 -16.71 1.35 3.57
C ARG A 190 -17.27 0.32 2.60
N GLU A 191 -17.40 0.71 1.35
CA GLU A 191 -17.96 -0.13 0.28
C GLU A 191 -17.08 -1.37 0.02
N ILE A 192 -15.77 -1.18 -0.01
CA ILE A 192 -14.80 -2.27 -0.21
C ILE A 192 -14.81 -3.21 1.00
N ASN A 193 -14.87 -2.65 2.21
CA ASN A 193 -14.90 -3.43 3.44
C ASN A 193 -16.21 -4.23 3.58
N LEU A 194 -17.35 -3.66 3.16
CA LEU A 194 -18.61 -4.37 3.11
C LEU A 194 -18.54 -5.56 2.13
N ALA A 195 -18.04 -5.33 0.92
CA ALA A 195 -17.88 -6.39 -0.07
C ALA A 195 -16.95 -7.52 0.43
N ALA A 196 -15.85 -7.16 1.13
CA ALA A 196 -14.93 -8.14 1.70
C ALA A 196 -15.58 -8.95 2.82
N GLN A 197 -16.36 -8.32 3.71
CA GLN A 197 -17.09 -9.01 4.77
C GLN A 197 -18.13 -9.97 4.22
N GLU A 198 -18.91 -9.55 3.24
CA GLU A 198 -19.91 -10.40 2.57
C GLU A 198 -19.24 -11.58 1.86
N ALA A 199 -18.11 -11.38 1.18
CA ALA A 199 -17.36 -12.45 0.54
C ALA A 199 -16.93 -13.53 1.54
N VAL A 200 -16.44 -13.12 2.71
CA VAL A 200 -16.09 -14.06 3.79
C VAL A 200 -17.33 -14.84 4.26
N GLN A 201 -18.48 -14.18 4.42
CA GLN A 201 -19.71 -14.83 4.89
C GLN A 201 -20.22 -15.91 3.93
N VAL A 202 -20.03 -15.71 2.61
CA VAL A 202 -20.41 -16.71 1.60
C VAL A 202 -19.34 -17.77 1.33
N GLY A 203 -18.20 -17.70 2.06
CA GLY A 203 -17.11 -18.68 2.00
C GLY A 203 -16.13 -18.46 0.82
N ALA A 204 -16.11 -17.28 0.23
CA ALA A 204 -15.10 -16.90 -0.77
C ALA A 204 -13.82 -16.41 -0.09
N ASP A 205 -12.67 -16.62 -0.75
CA ASP A 205 -11.40 -16.08 -0.30
C ASP A 205 -11.30 -14.58 -0.62
N VAL A 206 -10.69 -13.81 0.30
CA VAL A 206 -10.46 -12.38 0.10
C VAL A 206 -8.97 -12.10 0.03
N VAL A 207 -8.52 -11.54 -1.10
CA VAL A 207 -7.16 -11.02 -1.29
C VAL A 207 -7.22 -9.50 -1.22
N ALA A 208 -6.53 -8.90 -0.27
CA ALA A 208 -6.44 -7.46 -0.13
C ALA A 208 -5.14 -6.90 -0.72
N PHE A 209 -5.23 -5.92 -1.63
CA PHE A 209 -4.12 -5.06 -2.02
C PHE A 209 -4.29 -3.73 -1.28
N THR A 210 -3.53 -3.53 -0.22
CA THR A 210 -3.74 -2.40 0.70
C THR A 210 -2.42 -1.85 1.23
N GLY A 211 -2.46 -0.70 1.90
CA GLY A 211 -1.31 -0.20 2.65
C GLY A 211 -0.91 -1.14 3.78
N PHE A 212 0.34 -1.08 4.18
CA PHE A 212 0.90 -2.00 5.20
C PHE A 212 0.54 -1.59 6.64
N THR A 213 0.13 -0.34 6.89
CA THR A 213 -0.37 0.09 8.19
C THR A 213 -1.69 -0.63 8.50
N PRO A 214 -1.94 -1.01 9.76
CA PRO A 214 -3.19 -1.68 10.14
C PRO A 214 -4.41 -0.91 9.64
N ASN A 215 -5.33 -1.62 9.00
CA ASN A 215 -6.55 -1.05 8.45
C ASN A 215 -7.68 -2.07 8.43
N THR A 216 -8.92 -1.59 8.19
CA THR A 216 -10.14 -2.40 8.29
C THR A 216 -10.16 -3.53 7.26
N LEU A 217 -9.68 -3.32 6.03
CA LEU A 217 -9.69 -4.33 4.97
C LEU A 217 -8.84 -5.56 5.33
N GLN A 218 -7.70 -5.35 6.02
CA GLN A 218 -6.83 -6.46 6.44
C GLN A 218 -7.54 -7.44 7.39
N GLN A 219 -8.56 -7.01 8.13
CA GLN A 219 -9.28 -7.86 9.08
C GLN A 219 -10.15 -8.92 8.40
N SER A 220 -10.63 -8.64 7.19
CA SER A 220 -11.47 -9.55 6.39
C SER A 220 -10.67 -10.34 5.35
N ALA A 221 -9.39 -10.04 5.16
CA ALA A 221 -8.60 -10.65 4.11
C ALA A 221 -7.97 -11.98 4.54
N SER A 222 -8.14 -13.03 3.72
CA SER A 222 -7.40 -14.30 3.83
C SER A 222 -5.91 -14.06 3.52
N TYR A 223 -5.61 -13.19 2.55
CA TYR A 223 -4.27 -12.81 2.13
C TYR A 223 -4.15 -11.31 1.95
N CYS A 224 -3.04 -10.74 2.45
CA CYS A 224 -2.72 -9.33 2.27
C CYS A 224 -1.43 -9.15 1.48
N LEU A 225 -1.50 -8.50 0.33
CA LEU A 225 -0.35 -7.96 -0.37
C LEU A 225 -0.33 -6.44 -0.17
N TYR A 226 0.85 -5.94 0.17
CA TYR A 226 1.01 -4.57 0.59
C TYR A 226 1.53 -3.68 -0.53
N THR A 227 0.97 -2.48 -0.61
CA THR A 227 1.47 -1.41 -1.46
C THR A 227 2.05 -0.29 -0.61
N VAL A 228 3.19 0.23 -1.02
CA VAL A 228 3.89 1.31 -0.31
C VAL A 228 3.96 2.52 -1.21
N ALA A 229 3.38 3.62 -0.75
CA ALA A 229 3.41 4.91 -1.44
C ALA A 229 3.43 6.06 -0.45
N GLU A 230 3.93 7.22 -0.87
CA GLU A 230 3.74 8.48 -0.17
C GLU A 230 2.52 9.18 -0.78
N GLU A 231 1.38 9.09 -0.07
CA GLU A 231 0.16 9.81 -0.45
C GLU A 231 -0.20 10.77 0.67
N GLN A 232 -0.37 12.03 0.34
CA GLN A 232 -0.92 13.02 1.28
C GLN A 232 -2.43 12.85 1.33
N SER A 233 -3.01 12.92 2.53
CA SER A 233 -4.46 12.75 2.76
C SER A 233 -5.30 13.82 2.07
N THR A 234 -4.71 15.00 1.83
CA THR A 234 -5.39 16.16 1.26
C THR A 234 -5.01 16.31 -0.21
N ARG A 235 -5.96 16.16 -1.13
CA ARG A 235 -5.80 16.27 -2.58
C ARG A 235 -4.90 15.21 -3.23
N SER A 236 -4.77 14.03 -2.62
CA SER A 236 -4.05 12.93 -3.26
C SER A 236 -4.71 12.57 -4.58
N ALA A 237 -3.92 12.61 -5.66
CA ALA A 237 -4.34 12.12 -6.98
C ALA A 237 -4.11 10.61 -7.14
N ALA A 238 -3.72 9.92 -6.06
CA ALA A 238 -3.37 8.49 -6.04
C ALA A 238 -2.25 8.13 -7.05
N ILE A 239 -1.32 9.07 -7.30
CA ILE A 239 -0.28 8.91 -8.34
C ILE A 239 0.66 7.77 -7.97
N SER A 240 1.21 7.79 -6.77
CA SER A 240 2.21 6.82 -6.31
C SER A 240 1.57 5.52 -5.89
N SER A 241 0.42 5.55 -5.23
CA SER A 241 -0.32 4.35 -4.85
C SER A 241 -0.82 3.57 -6.06
N THR A 242 -1.33 4.24 -7.10
CA THR A 242 -1.71 3.59 -8.35
C THR A 242 -0.50 2.94 -9.04
N THR A 243 0.65 3.64 -9.07
CA THR A 243 1.89 3.08 -9.64
C THR A 243 2.34 1.82 -8.88
N ALA A 244 2.27 1.84 -7.54
CA ALA A 244 2.59 0.70 -6.69
C ALA A 244 1.63 -0.48 -6.92
N GLN A 245 0.33 -0.21 -7.02
CA GLN A 245 -0.69 -1.22 -7.31
C GLN A 245 -0.50 -1.85 -8.69
N LEU A 246 -0.23 -1.05 -9.73
CA LEU A 246 0.06 -1.55 -11.07
C LEU A 246 1.32 -2.42 -11.10
N ALA A 247 2.40 -2.02 -10.43
CA ALA A 247 3.61 -2.83 -10.37
C ALA A 247 3.36 -4.20 -9.72
N LEU A 248 2.51 -4.25 -8.69
CA LEU A 248 2.14 -5.50 -8.02
C LEU A 248 1.26 -6.39 -8.92
N THR A 249 0.26 -5.83 -9.60
CA THR A 249 -0.57 -6.58 -10.55
C THR A 249 0.21 -7.08 -11.76
N ASP A 250 1.16 -6.28 -12.26
CA ASP A 250 2.05 -6.67 -13.36
C ASP A 250 2.98 -7.82 -12.95
N LEU A 251 3.54 -7.77 -11.73
CA LEU A 251 4.34 -8.86 -11.18
C LEU A 251 3.54 -10.17 -11.13
N LEU A 252 2.32 -10.13 -10.57
CA LEU A 252 1.46 -11.31 -10.47
C LEU A 252 1.06 -11.84 -11.86
N PHE A 253 0.72 -10.94 -12.79
CA PHE A 253 0.40 -11.34 -14.16
C PHE A 253 1.58 -12.03 -14.84
N MET A 254 2.77 -11.43 -14.77
CA MET A 254 3.96 -12.03 -15.39
C MET A 254 4.34 -13.37 -14.74
N ALA A 255 4.17 -13.51 -13.43
CA ALA A 255 4.39 -14.78 -12.74
C ALA A 255 3.36 -15.86 -13.15
N LEU A 256 2.09 -15.49 -13.37
CA LEU A 256 1.07 -16.41 -13.89
C LEU A 256 1.41 -16.88 -15.32
N VAL A 257 1.84 -15.97 -16.19
CA VAL A 257 2.30 -16.29 -17.56
C VAL A 257 3.54 -17.18 -17.53
N GLN A 258 4.50 -16.88 -16.67
CA GLN A 258 5.74 -17.68 -16.54
C GLN A 258 5.43 -19.11 -16.08
N ASN A 259 4.45 -19.28 -15.21
CA ASN A 259 4.04 -20.61 -14.69
C ASN A 259 3.18 -21.41 -15.67
N ASP A 260 2.67 -20.81 -16.74
CA ASP A 260 1.85 -21.45 -17.77
C ASP A 260 2.02 -20.70 -19.12
N PRO A 261 3.17 -20.89 -19.81
CA PRO A 261 3.44 -20.17 -21.05
C PRO A 261 2.47 -20.47 -22.19
N GLU A 262 1.82 -21.64 -22.18
CA GLU A 262 0.86 -22.05 -23.22
C GLU A 262 -0.41 -21.20 -23.18
N ARG A 263 -0.80 -20.68 -22.02
CA ARG A 263 -1.94 -19.75 -21.89
C ARG A 263 -1.65 -18.34 -22.41
N ALA A 264 -0.41 -18.01 -22.69
CA ALA A 264 -0.01 -16.68 -23.16
C ALA A 264 0.18 -16.62 -24.69
N SER A 265 0.16 -17.75 -25.38
CA SER A 265 0.25 -17.89 -26.83
C SER A 265 -1.12 -17.90 -27.48
#